data_cfb75687407ecb1a48fec4dcbe19123b
#
_entry.id   cfb75687407ecb1a48fec4dcbe19123b
#
_cell.length_a   1.000
_cell.length_b   1.000
_cell.length_c   1.000
_cell.angle_alpha   90.00
_cell.angle_beta   90.00
_cell.angle_gamma   90.00
#
_symmetry.space_group_name_H-M   'P 1'
#
loop_
_entity.id
_entity.type
_entity.pdbx_description
1 polymer ?
#
loop_
_entity_poly.entity_id
_entity_poly.type
_entity_poly.pdbx_seq_one_letter_code
_entity_poly.pdbx_strand_id
1 'polypeptide(L)'
;DHRDLHSFPTRRSSDLPWIAWPLRLYDCAPITDGASCVLLVSEEIAHNFTDMPINIAGIGQATGKPLHDSDELTSLSAAKAASQQAYDMAGITVADIDLAEVHDCFTIAEIVATEDLGFFAPGEGPRAVDEGRTALDGDHPINSSGGLKAKGHPVGASGVGQVIEIYHQLRGEAGERQVKKVNPTVGLTHNVGGTGGTCVVNVLRRES
;
A
#
# COMPACT_ATOMS: atom_id res chain seq x y z
N ASP A 1 33.29 -13.39 2.81
CA ASP A 1 32.26 -14.26 3.39
C ASP A 1 31.57 -13.47 4.50
N HIS A 2 30.51 -12.74 4.15
CA HIS A 2 29.77 -11.86 5.06
C HIS A 2 28.50 -12.52 5.64
N ARG A 3 28.55 -13.84 5.85
CA ARG A 3 27.38 -14.65 6.23
C ARG A 3 27.13 -14.77 7.72
N ASP A 4 27.90 -14.11 8.58
CA ASP A 4 27.85 -14.33 10.04
C ASP A 4 27.37 -13.13 10.88
N LEU A 5 26.58 -12.22 10.33
CA LEU A 5 26.21 -11.03 11.10
C LEU A 5 24.86 -11.07 11.81
N HIS A 6 24.07 -12.13 11.73
CA HIS A 6 22.84 -12.18 12.54
C HIS A 6 22.48 -13.61 12.92
N SER A 7 22.77 -13.96 14.15
CA SER A 7 22.40 -15.22 14.81
C SER A 7 20.90 -15.32 15.19
N PHE A 8 20.02 -14.71 14.42
CA PHE A 8 18.63 -15.15 14.44
C PHE A 8 18.54 -16.33 13.48
N PRO A 9 17.96 -17.46 13.94
CA PRO A 9 17.69 -18.56 13.01
C PRO A 9 16.74 -18.01 11.95
N THR A 10 17.27 -17.69 10.78
CA THR A 10 16.46 -17.36 9.61
C THR A 10 15.70 -18.62 9.23
N ARG A 11 14.51 -18.79 9.80
CA ARG A 11 13.62 -19.86 9.37
C ARG A 11 13.29 -19.61 7.91
N ARG A 12 13.59 -20.59 7.07
CA ARG A 12 13.16 -20.51 5.67
C ARG A 12 11.63 -20.46 5.66
N SER A 13 11.06 -19.78 4.70
CA SER A 13 9.59 -19.76 4.56
C SER A 13 9.01 -21.18 4.48
N SER A 14 9.77 -22.14 3.94
CA SER A 14 9.42 -23.57 3.91
C SER A 14 9.26 -24.21 5.29
N ASP A 15 9.90 -23.66 6.34
CA ASP A 15 9.90 -24.23 7.69
C ASP A 15 8.77 -23.68 8.55
N LEU A 16 7.99 -22.72 8.00
CA LEU A 16 6.86 -22.11 8.69
C LEU A 16 5.60 -22.99 8.59
N PRO A 17 4.76 -23.01 9.63
CA PRO A 17 3.53 -23.77 9.60
C PRO A 17 2.56 -23.23 8.54
N TRP A 18 1.80 -24.13 7.94
CA TRP A 18 0.67 -23.77 7.10
C TRP A 18 -0.46 -23.17 7.95
N ILE A 19 -0.98 -22.04 7.52
CA ILE A 19 -2.22 -21.47 8.07
C ILE A 19 -3.42 -21.99 7.29
N ALA A 20 -3.36 -21.90 5.96
CA ALA A 20 -4.27 -22.52 5.02
C ALA A 20 -3.50 -22.72 3.71
N TRP A 21 -3.41 -23.96 3.22
CA TRP A 21 -2.64 -24.23 2.01
C TRP A 21 -3.12 -23.35 0.83
N PRO A 22 -2.22 -22.64 0.11
CA PRO A 22 -0.74 -22.65 0.21
C PRO A 22 -0.13 -21.57 1.13
N LEU A 23 -0.92 -20.87 1.95
CA LEU A 23 -0.46 -19.77 2.81
C LEU A 23 0.20 -20.27 4.10
N ARG A 24 1.37 -19.75 4.39
CA ARG A 24 2.13 -19.99 5.61
C ARG A 24 2.00 -18.83 6.60
N LEU A 25 2.55 -18.97 7.79
CA LEU A 25 2.42 -17.98 8.87
C LEU A 25 2.81 -16.55 8.42
N TYR A 26 3.93 -16.40 7.69
CA TYR A 26 4.36 -15.07 7.26
C TYR A 26 3.69 -14.58 5.97
N ASP A 27 2.80 -15.37 5.38
CA ASP A 27 1.93 -14.89 4.31
C ASP A 27 0.70 -14.15 4.83
N CYS A 28 0.46 -14.19 6.15
CA CYS A 28 -0.66 -13.55 6.82
C CYS A 28 -0.16 -12.40 7.68
N ALA A 29 -0.81 -11.24 7.64
CA ALA A 29 -0.50 -10.14 8.54
C ALA A 29 -0.90 -10.51 9.98
N PRO A 30 -0.07 -10.18 11.00
CA PRO A 30 -0.44 -10.40 12.39
C PRO A 30 -1.53 -9.42 12.81
N ILE A 31 -2.54 -9.90 13.53
CA ILE A 31 -3.52 -9.03 14.21
C ILE A 31 -2.80 -8.38 15.39
N THR A 32 -2.87 -7.06 15.47
CA THR A 32 -2.19 -6.27 16.51
C THR A 32 -3.10 -5.17 17.03
N ASP A 33 -2.75 -4.63 18.19
CA ASP A 33 -3.30 -3.37 18.67
C ASP A 33 -2.48 -2.21 18.13
N GLY A 34 -3.13 -1.07 17.92
CA GLY A 34 -2.46 0.13 17.42
C GLY A 34 -3.40 1.30 17.24
N ALA A 35 -2.82 2.49 17.11
CA ALA A 35 -3.55 3.72 16.85
C ALA A 35 -2.80 4.55 15.80
N SER A 36 -3.56 5.28 15.00
CA SER A 36 -3.05 6.22 14.00
C SER A 36 -3.91 7.48 14.00
N CYS A 37 -3.29 8.63 13.78
CA CYS A 37 -4.00 9.92 13.76
C CYS A 37 -3.42 10.80 12.66
N VAL A 38 -4.28 11.49 11.91
CA VAL A 38 -3.93 12.57 10.98
C VAL A 38 -4.78 13.79 11.27
N LEU A 39 -4.22 14.97 11.07
CA LEU A 39 -4.95 16.22 11.14
C LEU A 39 -5.34 16.64 9.71
N LEU A 40 -6.63 16.79 9.47
CA LEU A 40 -7.16 17.34 8.23
C LEU A 40 -7.61 18.78 8.44
N VAL A 41 -7.18 19.64 7.56
CA VAL A 41 -7.52 21.07 7.58
C VAL A 41 -7.87 21.52 6.16
N SER A 42 -8.59 22.66 6.03
CA SER A 42 -8.77 23.24 4.69
C SER A 42 -7.44 23.78 4.17
N GLU A 43 -7.29 23.78 2.84
CA GLU A 43 -6.08 24.25 2.15
C GLU A 43 -5.70 25.69 2.57
N GLU A 44 -6.70 26.56 2.75
CA GLU A 44 -6.50 27.98 3.10
C GLU A 44 -5.74 28.18 4.43
N ILE A 45 -5.85 27.22 5.36
CA ILE A 45 -5.17 27.32 6.67
C ILE A 45 -4.06 26.29 6.85
N ALA A 46 -3.80 25.43 5.86
CA ALA A 46 -2.83 24.34 5.96
C ALA A 46 -1.42 24.85 6.34
N HIS A 47 -0.99 25.97 5.76
CA HIS A 47 0.31 26.59 6.04
C HIS A 47 0.44 27.17 7.47
N ASN A 48 -0.64 27.26 8.25
CA ASN A 48 -0.55 27.60 9.67
C ASN A 48 -0.04 26.43 10.52
N PHE A 49 -0.04 25.22 9.96
CA PHE A 49 0.34 23.98 10.67
C PHE A 49 1.66 23.39 10.15
N THR A 50 1.99 23.62 8.89
CA THR A 50 3.20 23.05 8.26
C THR A 50 3.62 23.88 7.05
N ASP A 51 4.93 23.93 6.81
CA ASP A 51 5.49 24.59 5.62
C ASP A 51 5.30 23.74 4.34
N MET A 52 5.02 22.46 4.49
CA MET A 52 4.84 21.52 3.39
C MET A 52 3.57 20.68 3.60
N PRO A 53 2.39 21.23 3.34
CA PRO A 53 1.15 20.46 3.39
C PRO A 53 1.14 19.38 2.30
N ILE A 54 0.44 18.29 2.59
CA ILE A 54 0.17 17.24 1.61
C ILE A 54 -1.31 17.22 1.33
N ASN A 55 -1.67 17.46 0.08
CA ASN A 55 -3.06 17.56 -0.35
C ASN A 55 -3.66 16.17 -0.64
N ILE A 56 -4.91 15.97 -0.29
CA ILE A 56 -5.71 14.86 -0.79
C ILE A 56 -6.23 15.27 -2.16
N ALA A 57 -5.52 14.87 -3.21
CA ALA A 57 -5.81 15.26 -4.58
C ALA A 57 -6.96 14.45 -5.20
N GLY A 58 -7.17 13.22 -4.75
CA GLY A 58 -8.24 12.38 -5.23
C GLY A 58 -8.66 11.32 -4.22
N ILE A 59 -9.94 10.99 -4.23
CA ILE A 59 -10.53 9.96 -3.38
C ILE A 59 -11.45 9.11 -4.23
N GLY A 60 -11.37 7.79 -4.05
CA GLY A 60 -12.32 6.86 -4.60
C GLY A 60 -12.77 5.85 -3.55
N GLN A 61 -14.05 5.56 -3.55
CA GLN A 61 -14.63 4.51 -2.72
C GLN A 61 -15.64 3.72 -3.53
N ALA A 62 -15.52 2.42 -3.47
CA ALA A 62 -16.45 1.53 -4.16
C ALA A 62 -16.76 0.31 -3.31
N THR A 63 -17.94 -0.24 -3.54
CA THR A 63 -18.38 -1.52 -2.99
C THR A 63 -18.63 -2.46 -4.16
N GLY A 64 -18.09 -3.65 -4.08
CA GLY A 64 -18.25 -4.71 -5.07
C GLY A 64 -18.72 -6.01 -4.43
N LYS A 65 -18.61 -7.09 -5.17
CA LYS A 65 -18.84 -8.42 -4.62
C LYS A 65 -17.68 -8.79 -3.70
N PRO A 66 -17.93 -9.33 -2.51
CA PRO A 66 -16.88 -9.93 -1.71
C PRO A 66 -16.27 -11.13 -2.44
N LEU A 67 -15.03 -11.48 -2.13
CA LEU A 67 -14.27 -12.50 -2.85
C LEU A 67 -15.00 -13.85 -2.97
N HIS A 68 -15.73 -14.26 -1.92
CA HIS A 68 -16.47 -15.52 -1.89
C HIS A 68 -17.71 -15.54 -2.80
N ASP A 69 -18.21 -14.38 -3.26
CA ASP A 69 -19.33 -14.23 -4.20
C ASP A 69 -18.83 -13.77 -5.59
N SER A 70 -17.52 -13.65 -5.77
CA SER A 70 -16.93 -13.20 -7.01
C SER A 70 -16.74 -14.36 -7.99
N ASP A 71 -17.03 -14.10 -9.25
CA ASP A 71 -16.72 -15.03 -10.35
C ASP A 71 -15.22 -14.99 -10.72
N GLU A 72 -14.49 -13.96 -10.27
CA GLU A 72 -13.07 -13.78 -10.47
C GLU A 72 -12.36 -13.66 -9.10
N LEU A 73 -11.41 -14.58 -8.83
CA LEU A 73 -10.69 -14.64 -7.57
C LEU A 73 -9.34 -13.88 -7.60
N THR A 74 -8.94 -13.41 -8.77
CA THR A 74 -7.66 -12.74 -9.02
C THR A 74 -7.79 -11.23 -9.18
N SER A 75 -8.98 -10.67 -8.94
CA SER A 75 -9.24 -9.24 -9.06
C SER A 75 -10.40 -8.82 -8.17
N LEU A 76 -10.33 -7.61 -7.64
CA LEU A 76 -11.35 -6.97 -6.82
C LEU A 76 -12.00 -5.82 -7.61
N SER A 77 -13.23 -5.99 -8.06
CA SER A 77 -13.96 -4.96 -8.81
C SER A 77 -14.07 -3.64 -8.03
N ALA A 78 -14.18 -3.70 -6.70
CA ALA A 78 -14.19 -2.52 -5.84
C ALA A 78 -12.86 -1.75 -5.92
N ALA A 79 -11.71 -2.43 -6.00
CA ALA A 79 -10.39 -1.79 -6.09
C ALA A 79 -10.24 -1.05 -7.43
N LYS A 80 -10.60 -1.68 -8.55
CA LYS A 80 -10.59 -1.05 -9.87
C LYS A 80 -11.50 0.18 -9.94
N ALA A 81 -12.72 0.06 -9.41
CA ALA A 81 -13.66 1.18 -9.43
C ALA A 81 -13.22 2.35 -8.53
N ALA A 82 -12.70 2.06 -7.33
CA ALA A 82 -12.21 3.08 -6.42
C ALA A 82 -10.95 3.77 -6.96
N SER A 83 -10.00 3.03 -7.55
CA SER A 83 -8.79 3.62 -8.14
C SER A 83 -9.13 4.54 -9.31
N GLN A 84 -10.03 4.13 -10.20
CA GLN A 84 -10.44 4.98 -11.32
C GLN A 84 -11.07 6.29 -10.84
N GLN A 85 -11.96 6.25 -9.82
CA GLN A 85 -12.55 7.46 -9.24
C GLN A 85 -11.47 8.39 -8.67
N ALA A 86 -10.49 7.83 -7.94
CA ALA A 86 -9.42 8.61 -7.34
C ALA A 86 -8.50 9.24 -8.40
N TYR A 87 -8.19 8.51 -9.47
CA TYR A 87 -7.37 9.00 -10.59
C TYR A 87 -8.09 10.11 -11.36
N ASP A 88 -9.37 9.91 -11.68
CA ASP A 88 -10.17 10.91 -12.38
C ASP A 88 -10.29 12.21 -11.56
N MET A 89 -10.53 12.11 -10.25
CA MET A 89 -10.60 13.27 -9.36
C MET A 89 -9.26 14.00 -9.26
N ALA A 90 -8.15 13.27 -9.17
CA ALA A 90 -6.81 13.84 -9.08
C ALA A 90 -6.28 14.36 -10.43
N GLY A 91 -6.93 14.01 -11.54
CA GLY A 91 -6.50 14.35 -12.91
C GLY A 91 -5.19 13.68 -13.30
N ILE A 92 -4.98 12.42 -12.88
CA ILE A 92 -3.74 11.66 -13.12
C ILE A 92 -4.03 10.28 -13.71
N THR A 93 -2.96 9.61 -14.07
CA THR A 93 -2.92 8.17 -14.39
C THR A 93 -2.03 7.42 -13.39
N VAL A 94 -2.04 6.10 -13.43
CA VAL A 94 -1.14 5.28 -12.61
C VAL A 94 0.34 5.60 -12.85
N ALA A 95 0.70 6.04 -14.05
CA ALA A 95 2.08 6.40 -14.40
C ALA A 95 2.62 7.63 -13.65
N ASP A 96 1.73 8.44 -13.09
CA ASP A 96 2.10 9.65 -12.34
C ASP A 96 2.35 9.34 -10.86
N ILE A 97 2.08 8.11 -10.40
CA ILE A 97 2.22 7.71 -8.99
C ILE A 97 3.67 7.31 -8.71
N ASP A 98 4.25 7.92 -7.71
CA ASP A 98 5.65 7.69 -7.31
C ASP A 98 5.82 6.50 -6.37
N LEU A 99 4.83 6.22 -5.52
CA LEU A 99 4.82 5.12 -4.56
C LEU A 99 3.40 4.82 -4.07
N ALA A 100 3.20 3.63 -3.52
CA ALA A 100 1.91 3.28 -2.94
C ALA A 100 2.03 2.46 -1.64
N GLU A 101 1.07 2.66 -0.73
CA GLU A 101 0.79 1.78 0.41
C GLU A 101 -0.50 1.03 0.11
N VAL A 102 -0.43 -0.28 -0.07
CA VAL A 102 -1.57 -1.13 -0.38
C VAL A 102 -1.92 -2.06 0.79
N HIS A 103 -3.13 -2.59 0.79
CA HIS A 103 -3.63 -3.47 1.85
C HIS A 103 -3.11 -4.89 1.65
N ASP A 104 -2.01 -5.22 2.28
CA ASP A 104 -1.30 -6.50 2.21
C ASP A 104 -1.63 -7.43 3.40
N CYS A 105 -2.92 -7.57 3.75
CA CYS A 105 -3.33 -8.49 4.82
C CYS A 105 -2.89 -9.94 4.57
N PHE A 106 -2.67 -10.29 3.31
CA PHE A 106 -2.00 -11.50 2.83
C PHE A 106 -1.03 -11.12 1.72
N THR A 107 0.04 -11.90 1.53
CA THR A 107 1.02 -11.66 0.46
C THR A 107 0.38 -11.61 -0.93
N ILE A 108 -0.58 -12.47 -1.21
CA ILE A 108 -1.32 -12.46 -2.48
C ILE A 108 -2.17 -11.20 -2.66
N ALA A 109 -2.66 -10.60 -1.57
CA ALA A 109 -3.48 -9.40 -1.65
C ALA A 109 -2.69 -8.19 -2.17
N GLU A 110 -1.39 -8.08 -1.84
CA GLU A 110 -0.51 -7.06 -2.41
C GLU A 110 -0.39 -7.24 -3.93
N ILE A 111 -0.14 -8.46 -4.39
CA ILE A 111 -0.01 -8.76 -5.81
C ILE A 111 -1.28 -8.38 -6.57
N VAL A 112 -2.44 -8.83 -6.09
CA VAL A 112 -3.75 -8.50 -6.69
C VAL A 112 -3.99 -6.99 -6.70
N ALA A 113 -3.67 -6.30 -5.59
CA ALA A 113 -3.82 -4.85 -5.50
C ALA A 113 -2.97 -4.12 -6.54
N THR A 114 -1.71 -4.52 -6.75
CA THR A 114 -0.83 -3.85 -7.73
C THR A 114 -1.33 -4.00 -9.16
N GLU A 115 -1.97 -5.12 -9.49
CA GLU A 115 -2.59 -5.35 -10.79
C GLU A 115 -3.91 -4.56 -10.94
N ASP A 116 -4.79 -4.60 -9.94
CA ASP A 116 -6.09 -3.91 -9.96
C ASP A 116 -5.95 -2.38 -9.98
N LEU A 117 -4.90 -1.84 -9.35
CA LEU A 117 -4.56 -0.42 -9.38
C LEU A 117 -3.88 0.00 -10.69
N GLY A 118 -3.47 -0.96 -11.53
CA GLY A 118 -2.89 -0.73 -12.85
C GLY A 118 -1.37 -0.54 -12.88
N PHE A 119 -0.64 -0.77 -11.77
CA PHE A 119 0.82 -0.74 -11.77
C PHE A 119 1.42 -1.82 -12.67
N PHE A 120 0.79 -2.98 -12.71
CA PHE A 120 1.18 -4.11 -13.54
C PHE A 120 -0.03 -4.69 -14.28
N ALA A 121 0.21 -5.28 -15.44
CA ALA A 121 -0.85 -5.99 -16.15
C ALA A 121 -1.28 -7.25 -15.38
N PRO A 122 -2.52 -7.72 -15.53
CA PRO A 122 -2.99 -8.94 -14.89
C PRO A 122 -2.05 -10.13 -15.11
N GLY A 123 -1.60 -10.77 -14.04
CA GLY A 123 -0.65 -11.89 -14.04
C GLY A 123 0.83 -11.48 -14.03
N GLU A 124 1.17 -10.20 -14.14
CA GLU A 124 2.56 -9.70 -14.12
C GLU A 124 3.05 -9.31 -12.70
N GLY A 125 2.14 -9.16 -11.75
CA GLY A 125 2.47 -8.77 -10.37
C GLY A 125 3.51 -9.67 -9.71
N PRO A 126 3.39 -11.01 -9.76
CA PRO A 126 4.39 -11.91 -9.17
C PRO A 126 5.79 -11.70 -9.74
N ARG A 127 5.89 -11.55 -11.06
CA ARG A 127 7.15 -11.30 -11.75
C ARG A 127 7.76 -9.94 -11.36
N ALA A 128 6.93 -8.92 -11.22
CA ALA A 128 7.38 -7.59 -10.82
C ALA A 128 7.99 -7.61 -9.41
N VAL A 129 7.42 -8.39 -8.49
CA VAL A 129 8.00 -8.61 -7.15
C VAL A 129 9.34 -9.34 -7.24
N ASP A 130 9.43 -10.43 -7.99
CA ASP A 130 10.67 -11.20 -8.17
C ASP A 130 11.80 -10.37 -8.80
N GLU A 131 11.47 -9.47 -9.71
CA GLU A 131 12.41 -8.54 -10.35
C GLU A 131 12.75 -7.32 -9.47
N GLY A 132 12.17 -7.19 -8.27
CA GLY A 132 12.41 -6.08 -7.34
C GLY A 132 11.77 -4.75 -7.77
N ARG A 133 10.84 -4.76 -8.70
CA ARG A 133 10.20 -3.55 -9.22
C ARG A 133 9.34 -2.84 -8.17
N THR A 134 8.90 -3.55 -7.12
CA THR A 134 8.15 -3.02 -5.99
C THR A 134 9.03 -2.61 -4.80
N ALA A 135 10.34 -2.82 -4.87
CA ALA A 135 11.29 -2.47 -3.81
C ALA A 135 11.45 -0.94 -3.66
N LEU A 136 12.11 -0.48 -2.59
CA LEU A 136 12.32 0.95 -2.31
C LEU A 136 13.07 1.70 -3.44
N ASP A 137 13.85 0.98 -4.23
CA ASP A 137 14.61 1.46 -5.39
C ASP A 137 14.03 0.98 -6.73
N GLY A 138 12.88 0.31 -6.69
CA GLY A 138 12.15 -0.13 -7.87
C GLY A 138 11.44 1.02 -8.60
N ASP A 139 10.89 0.69 -9.77
CA ASP A 139 10.13 1.65 -10.59
C ASP A 139 8.74 1.99 -10.01
N HIS A 140 8.16 1.06 -9.22
CA HIS A 140 6.90 1.24 -8.50
C HIS A 140 7.03 0.80 -7.04
N PRO A 141 7.63 1.60 -6.14
CA PRO A 141 7.76 1.23 -4.74
C PRO A 141 6.39 1.00 -4.08
N ILE A 142 6.21 -0.19 -3.52
CA ILE A 142 4.97 -0.61 -2.86
C ILE A 142 5.29 -0.97 -1.40
N ASN A 143 4.43 -0.51 -0.48
CA ASN A 143 4.55 -0.82 0.95
C ASN A 143 5.94 -0.51 1.53
N SER A 144 6.44 0.68 1.26
CA SER A 144 7.72 1.19 1.79
C SER A 144 7.80 1.12 3.32
N SER A 145 6.65 1.18 3.99
CA SER A 145 6.52 0.99 5.43
C SER A 145 6.82 -0.44 5.92
N GLY A 146 6.93 -1.40 5.01
CA GLY A 146 6.93 -2.84 5.27
C GLY A 146 5.53 -3.44 5.31
N GLY A 147 4.50 -2.63 5.06
CA GLY A 147 3.09 -3.04 4.99
C GLY A 147 2.53 -3.58 6.31
N LEU A 148 1.35 -4.16 6.24
CA LEU A 148 0.70 -4.82 7.38
C LEU A 148 1.47 -6.05 7.83
N LYS A 149 2.24 -6.64 6.92
CA LYS A 149 3.08 -7.81 7.16
C LYS A 149 4.18 -7.54 8.20
N ALA A 150 4.86 -6.40 8.10
CA ALA A 150 5.97 -6.06 8.96
C ALA A 150 5.54 -5.31 10.23
N LYS A 151 4.57 -4.39 10.12
CA LYS A 151 4.16 -3.52 11.24
C LYS A 151 2.91 -3.98 11.99
N GLY A 152 2.26 -5.05 11.52
CA GLY A 152 1.01 -5.54 12.10
C GLY A 152 -0.22 -4.87 11.49
N HIS A 153 -1.40 -5.41 11.83
CA HIS A 153 -2.68 -4.98 11.27
C HIS A 153 -3.68 -4.59 12.36
N PRO A 154 -3.52 -3.43 13.00
CA PRO A 154 -4.56 -2.84 13.84
C PRO A 154 -5.68 -2.33 12.93
N VAL A 155 -6.75 -3.11 12.78
CA VAL A 155 -7.75 -3.00 11.69
C VAL A 155 -8.28 -1.57 11.52
N GLY A 156 -8.65 -0.89 12.61
CA GLY A 156 -9.17 0.49 12.57
C GLY A 156 -8.10 1.56 12.30
N ALA A 157 -6.81 1.25 12.47
CA ALA A 157 -5.71 2.20 12.34
C ALA A 157 -4.93 2.05 11.03
N SER A 158 -4.98 0.88 10.39
CA SER A 158 -4.15 0.53 9.23
C SER A 158 -4.29 1.51 8.06
N GLY A 159 -5.52 1.88 7.69
CA GLY A 159 -5.75 2.82 6.58
C GLY A 159 -5.18 4.21 6.86
N VAL A 160 -5.33 4.72 8.09
CA VAL A 160 -4.73 5.99 8.51
C VAL A 160 -3.20 5.88 8.56
N GLY A 161 -2.67 4.72 8.98
CA GLY A 161 -1.24 4.43 8.97
C GLY A 161 -0.62 4.47 7.56
N GLN A 162 -1.34 4.03 6.54
CA GLN A 162 -0.93 4.16 5.14
C GLN A 162 -0.80 5.63 4.72
N VAL A 163 -1.78 6.47 5.10
CA VAL A 163 -1.73 7.91 4.84
C VAL A 163 -0.53 8.56 5.50
N ILE A 164 -0.21 8.19 6.76
CA ILE A 164 0.95 8.70 7.49
C ILE A 164 2.26 8.33 6.77
N GLU A 165 2.41 7.09 6.30
CA GLU A 165 3.62 6.70 5.57
C GLU A 165 3.77 7.50 4.29
N ILE A 166 2.73 7.61 3.46
CA ILE A 166 2.75 8.43 2.24
C ILE A 166 3.09 9.89 2.58
N TYR A 167 2.51 10.45 3.64
CA TYR A 167 2.84 11.80 4.11
C TYR A 167 4.34 11.96 4.38
N HIS A 168 4.96 11.05 5.14
CA HIS A 168 6.40 11.09 5.42
C HIS A 168 7.24 10.91 4.17
N GLN A 169 6.85 10.01 3.27
CA GLN A 169 7.57 9.76 2.03
C GLN A 169 7.59 10.98 1.11
N LEU A 170 6.45 11.64 0.93
CA LEU A 170 6.35 12.83 0.08
C LEU A 170 7.10 14.03 0.65
N ARG A 171 7.29 14.06 1.97
CA ARG A 171 8.07 15.10 2.68
C ARG A 171 9.56 14.81 2.78
N GLY A 172 10.00 13.60 2.39
CA GLY A 172 11.39 13.18 2.58
C GLY A 172 11.74 12.86 4.03
N GLU A 173 10.75 12.55 4.87
CA GLU A 173 10.87 12.33 6.31
C GLU A 173 10.79 10.85 6.71
N ALA A 174 10.78 9.92 5.75
CA ALA A 174 10.63 8.49 6.03
C ALA A 174 11.91 7.80 6.53
N GLY A 175 13.04 8.50 6.61
CA GLY A 175 14.32 7.99 7.12
C GLY A 175 14.84 6.82 6.26
N GLU A 176 15.15 5.68 6.88
CA GLU A 176 15.69 4.52 6.17
C GLU A 176 14.69 3.88 5.20
N ARG A 177 13.39 4.11 5.40
CA ARG A 177 12.32 3.61 4.51
C ARG A 177 12.07 4.52 3.32
N GLN A 178 12.78 5.66 3.22
CA GLN A 178 12.58 6.60 2.13
C GLN A 178 12.82 5.92 0.77
N VAL A 179 11.82 6.01 -0.12
CA VAL A 179 11.97 5.52 -1.50
C VAL A 179 13.13 6.23 -2.19
N LYS A 180 13.83 5.52 -3.06
CA LYS A 180 15.02 6.05 -3.75
C LYS A 180 14.68 6.94 -4.94
N LYS A 181 13.40 7.07 -5.26
CA LYS A 181 12.93 8.00 -6.28
C LYS A 181 13.24 9.45 -5.86
N VAL A 182 13.79 10.22 -6.77
CA VAL A 182 14.14 11.61 -6.48
C VAL A 182 12.89 12.48 -6.39
N ASN A 183 12.69 13.10 -5.22
CA ASN A 183 11.57 14.02 -4.97
C ASN A 183 10.19 13.47 -5.33
N PRO A 184 9.69 12.41 -4.68
CA PRO A 184 8.35 11.92 -4.93
C PRO A 184 7.32 13.01 -4.60
N THR A 185 6.32 13.14 -5.46
CA THR A 185 5.28 14.18 -5.35
C THR A 185 3.87 13.61 -5.27
N VAL A 186 3.67 12.38 -5.75
CA VAL A 186 2.36 11.72 -5.78
C VAL A 186 2.46 10.36 -5.12
N GLY A 187 1.66 10.13 -4.11
CA GLY A 187 1.54 8.85 -3.42
C GLY A 187 0.11 8.35 -3.37
N LEU A 188 -0.06 7.05 -3.30
CA LEU A 188 -1.36 6.40 -3.28
C LEU A 188 -1.51 5.54 -2.01
N THR A 189 -2.71 5.55 -1.42
CA THR A 189 -3.11 4.55 -0.43
C THR A 189 -4.28 3.72 -0.96
N HIS A 190 -4.24 2.42 -0.73
CA HIS A 190 -5.30 1.49 -1.06
C HIS A 190 -5.65 0.65 0.16
N ASN A 191 -6.90 0.70 0.60
CA ASN A 191 -7.38 -0.06 1.74
C ASN A 191 -8.64 -0.84 1.40
N VAL A 192 -8.69 -2.09 1.83
CA VAL A 192 -9.79 -3.02 1.55
C VAL A 192 -10.46 -3.44 2.84
N GLY A 193 -11.79 -3.41 2.84
CA GLY A 193 -12.61 -3.89 3.94
C GLY A 193 -13.27 -5.24 3.66
N GLY A 194 -13.36 -6.05 4.71
CA GLY A 194 -13.93 -7.40 4.61
C GLY A 194 -13.10 -8.31 3.70
N THR A 195 -13.76 -9.10 2.88
CA THR A 195 -13.15 -10.01 1.91
C THR A 195 -13.11 -9.39 0.49
N GLY A 196 -12.73 -8.12 0.38
CA GLY A 196 -12.69 -7.42 -0.91
C GLY A 196 -13.99 -6.71 -1.30
N GLY A 197 -15.00 -6.72 -0.42
CA GLY A 197 -16.31 -6.13 -0.71
C GLY A 197 -16.34 -4.61 -0.73
N THR A 198 -15.40 -3.94 -0.07
CA THR A 198 -15.28 -2.47 -0.07
C THR A 198 -13.83 -2.07 -0.24
N CYS A 199 -13.59 -1.05 -1.04
CA CYS A 199 -12.26 -0.49 -1.24
C CYS A 199 -12.29 1.03 -1.16
N VAL A 200 -11.25 1.61 -0.55
CA VAL A 200 -10.98 3.06 -0.53
C VAL A 200 -9.58 3.31 -1.08
N VAL A 201 -9.48 4.24 -2.01
CA VAL A 201 -8.21 4.71 -2.59
C VAL A 201 -8.11 6.22 -2.37
N ASN A 202 -6.94 6.67 -1.90
CA ASN A 202 -6.64 8.10 -1.82
C ASN A 202 -5.37 8.39 -2.63
N VAL A 203 -5.39 9.48 -3.36
CA VAL A 203 -4.22 10.07 -4.01
C VAL A 203 -3.80 11.28 -3.19
N LEU A 204 -2.57 11.23 -2.68
CA LEU A 204 -1.95 12.32 -1.94
C LEU A 204 -0.91 13.00 -2.83
N ARG A 205 -0.87 14.33 -2.77
CA ARG A 205 0.05 15.12 -3.58
C ARG A 205 0.74 16.18 -2.75
N ARG A 206 2.05 16.26 -2.90
CA ARG A 206 2.84 17.39 -2.43
C ARG A 206 2.77 18.50 -3.49
N GLU A 207 2.46 19.71 -3.06
CA GLU A 207 2.61 20.87 -3.94
C GLU A 207 4.10 21.15 -4.21
N SER A 208 4.37 21.61 -5.42
CA SER A 208 5.73 21.96 -5.89
C SER A 208 6.18 23.33 -5.39
#